data_12e4ca3595c618472733d7be48f0a578
#
_entry.id   12e4ca3595c618472733d7be48f0a578
#
_cell.length_a   1.000
_cell.length_b   1.000
_cell.length_c   1.000
_cell.angle_alpha   90.00
_cell.angle_beta   90.00
_cell.angle_gamma   90.00
#
_symmetry.space_group_name_H-M   'P 1'
#
loop_
_entity.id
_entity.type
_entity.pdbx_description
1 polymer ?
#
loop_
_entity_poly.entity_id
_entity_poly.type
_entity_poly.pdbx_seq_one_letter_code
_entity_poly.pdbx_strand_id
1 'polypeptide(L)'
;MSASAEGVEKYFDAALNRSDYYYAKEPGIWSGKGAERLRLSGEVTREDFLALASNEVPGTGAKLTVRIKDKRTAGYDFCYSIPKSVSVYLALSGDPAVERMIREAFRETMVDVEARMETRVRGADEGGNQRDENRTTGNIVYAAFADTVSRPIGGIPRSALPYSLLSLVLKRIEA
;
A
#
# COMPACT_ATOMS: atom_id res chain seq x y z
N MET A 1 6.76 7.77 1.13
CA MET A 1 6.66 9.01 0.31
C MET A 1 5.20 9.26 -0.02
N SER A 2 4.76 10.51 -0.12
CA SER A 2 3.40 10.84 -0.58
C SER A 2 3.42 11.13 -2.08
N ALA A 3 2.45 10.62 -2.83
CA ALA A 3 2.39 10.77 -4.28
C ALA A 3 1.07 11.39 -4.74
N SER A 4 1.11 12.15 -5.85
CA SER A 4 -0.08 12.58 -6.58
C SER A 4 -0.68 11.41 -7.38
N ALA A 5 -1.93 11.54 -7.86
CA ALA A 5 -2.56 10.49 -8.67
C ALA A 5 -1.73 10.12 -9.92
N GLU A 6 -1.20 11.13 -10.64
CA GLU A 6 -0.31 10.91 -11.79
C GLU A 6 1.02 10.24 -11.40
N GLY A 7 1.56 10.61 -10.24
CA GLY A 7 2.77 9.96 -9.71
C GLY A 7 2.52 8.52 -9.32
N VAL A 8 1.33 8.19 -8.81
CA VAL A 8 0.93 6.83 -8.46
C VAL A 8 0.75 5.97 -9.72
N GLU A 9 0.17 6.51 -10.80
CA GLU A 9 0.06 5.81 -12.07
C GLU A 9 1.43 5.45 -12.65
N LYS A 10 2.32 6.44 -12.76
CA LYS A 10 3.70 6.21 -13.22
C LYS A 10 4.45 5.19 -12.35
N TYR A 11 4.21 5.24 -11.04
CA TYR A 11 4.82 4.29 -10.11
C TYR A 11 4.26 2.88 -10.31
N PHE A 12 2.94 2.73 -10.48
CA PHE A 12 2.32 1.42 -10.75
C PHE A 12 2.91 0.81 -12.02
N ASP A 13 2.91 1.55 -13.11
CA ASP A 13 3.40 1.07 -14.40
C ASP A 13 4.91 0.78 -14.40
N ALA A 14 5.70 1.61 -13.71
CA ALA A 14 7.15 1.47 -13.69
C ALA A 14 7.68 0.47 -12.64
N ALA A 15 7.02 0.35 -11.50
CA ALA A 15 7.55 -0.40 -10.37
C ALA A 15 6.73 -1.64 -10.00
N LEU A 16 5.42 -1.62 -10.21
CA LEU A 16 4.52 -2.68 -9.76
C LEU A 16 4.04 -3.60 -10.89
N ASN A 17 3.99 -3.11 -12.12
CA ASN A 17 3.48 -3.84 -13.29
C ASN A 17 4.59 -4.28 -14.27
N ARG A 18 5.84 -4.38 -13.81
CA ARG A 18 6.94 -4.84 -14.67
C ARG A 18 6.84 -6.33 -14.93
N SER A 19 6.60 -6.67 -16.19
CA SER A 19 6.63 -8.04 -16.73
C SER A 19 8.02 -8.50 -17.17
N ASP A 20 9.08 -7.79 -16.79
CA ASP A 20 10.43 -8.16 -17.17
C ASP A 20 10.83 -9.50 -16.55
N TYR A 21 11.36 -10.41 -17.36
CA TYR A 21 11.79 -11.76 -17.01
C TYR A 21 12.63 -11.87 -15.73
N TYR A 22 13.35 -10.81 -15.38
CA TYR A 22 14.16 -10.74 -14.14
C TYR A 22 13.39 -10.32 -12.90
N TYR A 23 12.12 -9.94 -13.02
CA TYR A 23 11.28 -9.41 -11.95
C TYR A 23 9.89 -10.04 -11.99
N ALA A 24 9.84 -11.38 -11.89
CA ALA A 24 8.57 -12.07 -11.66
C ALA A 24 8.03 -11.62 -10.30
N LYS A 25 7.29 -10.54 -10.28
CA LYS A 25 6.57 -10.07 -9.09
C LYS A 25 5.28 -10.86 -8.98
N GLU A 26 5.04 -11.35 -7.79
CA GLU A 26 3.71 -11.82 -7.45
C GLU A 26 2.73 -10.66 -7.58
N PRO A 27 1.50 -10.92 -8.05
CA PRO A 27 0.47 -9.90 -8.09
C PRO A 27 0.23 -9.34 -6.69
N GLY A 28 0.00 -8.05 -6.59
CA GLY A 28 -0.37 -7.43 -5.33
C GLY A 28 -1.69 -7.97 -4.81
N ILE A 29 -1.86 -7.98 -3.50
CA ILE A 29 -3.08 -8.46 -2.84
C ILE A 29 -3.72 -7.32 -2.05
N TRP A 30 -5.03 -7.13 -2.26
CA TRP A 30 -5.83 -6.19 -1.49
C TRP A 30 -5.98 -6.64 -0.05
N SER A 31 -5.83 -5.69 0.89
CA SER A 31 -5.92 -5.97 2.32
C SER A 31 -6.34 -4.72 3.11
N GLY A 32 -6.69 -4.96 4.38
CA GLY A 32 -7.17 -3.94 5.31
C GLY A 32 -8.68 -3.82 5.35
N LYS A 33 -9.22 -3.34 6.47
CA LYS A 33 -10.66 -3.16 6.68
C LYS A 33 -11.31 -2.21 5.66
N GLY A 34 -10.52 -1.26 5.16
CA GLY A 34 -10.96 -0.39 4.08
C GLY A 34 -11.17 -1.13 2.77
N ALA A 35 -10.33 -2.13 2.45
CA ALA A 35 -10.52 -2.98 1.28
C ALA A 35 -11.80 -3.82 1.42
N GLU A 36 -12.04 -4.41 2.58
CA GLU A 36 -13.27 -5.15 2.87
C GLU A 36 -14.52 -4.29 2.68
N ARG A 37 -14.51 -3.05 3.18
CA ARG A 37 -15.62 -2.08 3.02
C ARG A 37 -15.89 -1.74 1.56
N LEU A 38 -14.84 -1.66 0.74
CA LEU A 38 -14.94 -1.41 -0.70
C LEU A 38 -15.18 -2.69 -1.51
N ARG A 39 -15.29 -3.86 -0.84
CA ARG A 39 -15.43 -5.18 -1.48
C ARG A 39 -14.26 -5.51 -2.42
N LEU A 40 -13.08 -5.01 -2.09
CA LEU A 40 -11.84 -5.34 -2.78
C LEU A 40 -11.21 -6.55 -2.11
N SER A 41 -10.92 -7.58 -2.89
CA SER A 41 -10.30 -8.82 -2.42
C SER A 41 -9.50 -9.48 -3.55
N GLY A 42 -8.50 -10.27 -3.17
CA GLY A 42 -7.66 -10.97 -4.14
C GLY A 42 -6.64 -10.04 -4.80
N GLU A 43 -6.34 -10.31 -6.06
CA GLU A 43 -5.30 -9.62 -6.80
C GLU A 43 -5.63 -8.15 -7.08
N VAL A 44 -4.60 -7.33 -7.05
CA VAL A 44 -4.68 -5.90 -7.35
C VAL A 44 -4.71 -5.70 -8.85
N THR A 45 -5.83 -5.23 -9.37
CA THR A 45 -5.92 -4.83 -10.76
C THR A 45 -5.43 -3.38 -10.93
N ARG A 46 -4.89 -3.08 -12.13
CA ARG A 46 -4.47 -1.71 -12.46
C ARG A 46 -5.65 -0.73 -12.38
N GLU A 47 -6.81 -1.16 -12.83
CA GLU A 47 -8.02 -0.34 -12.88
C GLU A 47 -8.48 0.06 -11.49
N ASP A 48 -8.60 -0.91 -10.57
CA ASP A 48 -9.00 -0.66 -9.19
C ASP A 48 -7.99 0.22 -8.45
N PHE A 49 -6.70 -0.04 -8.70
CA PHE A 49 -5.61 0.72 -8.10
C PHE A 49 -5.66 2.20 -8.52
N LEU A 50 -5.83 2.47 -9.81
CA LEU A 50 -5.92 3.83 -10.33
C LEU A 50 -7.23 4.54 -9.93
N ALA A 51 -8.35 3.82 -9.87
CA ALA A 51 -9.60 4.37 -9.38
C ALA A 51 -9.45 4.90 -7.95
N LEU A 52 -8.87 4.08 -7.04
CA LEU A 52 -8.59 4.51 -5.67
C LEU A 52 -7.63 5.70 -5.63
N ALA A 53 -6.54 5.69 -6.41
CA ALA A 53 -5.60 6.80 -6.50
C ALA A 53 -6.28 8.09 -6.96
N SER A 54 -7.26 7.99 -7.87
CA SER A 54 -8.07 9.09 -8.39
C SER A 54 -9.25 9.49 -7.50
N ASN A 55 -9.36 8.92 -6.30
CA ASN A 55 -10.45 9.19 -5.36
C ASN A 55 -11.81 8.62 -5.78
N GLU A 56 -11.81 7.50 -6.46
CA GLU A 56 -13.02 6.83 -6.94
C GLU A 56 -13.16 5.45 -6.31
N VAL A 57 -14.38 5.04 -6.07
CA VAL A 57 -14.72 3.68 -5.65
C VAL A 57 -14.60 2.77 -6.86
N PRO A 58 -13.75 1.74 -6.83
CA PRO A 58 -13.63 0.79 -7.91
C PRO A 58 -14.99 0.20 -8.32
N GLY A 59 -15.19 0.03 -9.60
CA GLY A 59 -16.41 -0.53 -10.18
C GLY A 59 -17.63 0.40 -10.23
N THR A 60 -17.69 1.44 -9.40
CA THR A 60 -18.84 2.37 -9.36
C THR A 60 -18.50 3.79 -9.82
N GLY A 61 -17.24 4.19 -9.74
CA GLY A 61 -16.80 5.55 -10.03
C GLY A 61 -17.28 6.62 -9.04
N ALA A 62 -17.96 6.22 -7.96
CA ALA A 62 -18.39 7.14 -6.91
C ALA A 62 -17.18 7.76 -6.21
N LYS A 63 -17.29 9.02 -5.79
CA LYS A 63 -16.18 9.67 -5.08
C LYS A 63 -16.04 9.17 -3.66
N LEU A 64 -14.82 8.78 -3.27
CA LEU A 64 -14.49 8.34 -1.91
C LEU A 64 -14.55 9.46 -0.88
N THR A 65 -14.30 10.71 -1.31
CA THR A 65 -14.40 11.90 -0.46
C THR A 65 -15.09 13.03 -1.20
N VAL A 66 -15.95 13.78 -0.50
CA VAL A 66 -16.75 14.87 -1.07
C VAL A 66 -15.87 16.04 -1.55
N ARG A 67 -14.76 16.31 -0.88
CA ARG A 67 -13.86 17.42 -1.22
C ARG A 67 -12.60 16.91 -1.92
N ILE A 68 -12.41 17.36 -3.13
CA ILE A 68 -11.20 17.14 -3.92
C ILE A 68 -10.35 18.40 -3.86
N LYS A 69 -9.09 18.26 -3.41
CA LYS A 69 -8.09 19.34 -3.53
C LYS A 69 -7.13 18.96 -4.67
N ASP A 70 -6.72 19.95 -5.47
CA ASP A 70 -5.81 19.74 -6.61
C ASP A 70 -4.47 19.09 -6.20
N LYS A 71 -4.01 19.36 -4.96
CA LYS A 71 -2.79 18.77 -4.39
C LYS A 71 -3.10 17.71 -3.33
N ARG A 72 -3.89 16.73 -3.68
CA ARG A 72 -4.22 15.65 -2.75
C ARG A 72 -3.13 14.58 -2.75
N THR A 73 -2.74 14.12 -1.56
CA THR A 73 -1.96 12.88 -1.43
C THR A 73 -2.83 11.69 -1.81
N ALA A 74 -2.46 10.95 -2.83
CA ALA A 74 -3.20 9.79 -3.30
C ALA A 74 -2.95 8.56 -2.42
N GLY A 75 -1.74 8.42 -1.87
CA GLY A 75 -1.37 7.32 -1.01
C GLY A 75 0.02 7.49 -0.39
N TYR A 76 0.40 6.51 0.39
CA TYR A 76 1.71 6.40 1.04
C TYR A 76 2.35 5.07 0.68
N ASP A 77 3.64 5.08 0.44
CA ASP A 77 4.44 3.90 0.22
C ASP A 77 5.08 3.46 1.54
N PHE A 78 4.77 2.24 1.97
CA PHE A 78 5.34 1.61 3.14
C PHE A 78 6.23 0.44 2.69
N CYS A 79 7.48 0.47 3.06
CA CYS A 79 8.41 -0.62 2.81
C CYS A 79 8.65 -1.38 4.11
N TYR A 80 8.21 -2.64 4.16
CA TYR A 80 8.52 -3.57 5.22
C TYR A 80 9.74 -4.40 4.81
N SER A 81 10.88 -4.10 5.41
CA SER A 81 12.14 -4.79 5.12
C SER A 81 12.45 -5.80 6.21
N ILE A 82 12.65 -7.06 5.83
CA ILE A 82 13.08 -8.10 6.76
C ILE A 82 14.60 -8.06 6.96
N PRO A 83 15.12 -8.59 8.08
CA PRO A 83 16.55 -8.69 8.30
C PRO A 83 17.26 -9.44 7.16
N LYS A 84 18.43 -8.96 6.76
CA LYS A 84 19.18 -9.53 5.63
C LYS A 84 19.50 -11.02 5.82
N SER A 85 19.78 -11.46 7.05
CA SER A 85 20.04 -12.87 7.37
C SER A 85 18.83 -13.75 7.04
N VAL A 86 17.61 -13.28 7.35
CA VAL A 86 16.37 -14.01 7.03
C VAL A 86 16.13 -14.04 5.53
N SER A 87 16.39 -12.92 4.83
CA SER A 87 16.29 -12.87 3.36
C SER A 87 17.25 -13.86 2.69
N VAL A 88 18.49 -13.89 3.16
CA VAL A 88 19.51 -14.82 2.64
C VAL A 88 19.11 -16.27 2.93
N TYR A 89 18.66 -16.56 4.15
CA TYR A 89 18.20 -17.91 4.50
C TYR A 89 17.04 -18.34 3.60
N LEU A 90 16.03 -17.50 3.43
CA LEU A 90 14.89 -17.81 2.56
C LEU A 90 15.33 -18.07 1.12
N ALA A 91 16.21 -17.23 0.57
CA ALA A 91 16.69 -17.37 -0.79
C ALA A 91 17.52 -18.67 -1.01
N LEU A 92 18.23 -19.12 0.01
CA LEU A 92 19.03 -20.36 -0.07
C LEU A 92 18.22 -21.62 0.20
N SER A 93 17.29 -21.56 1.17
CA SER A 93 16.52 -22.74 1.59
C SER A 93 15.25 -22.94 0.76
N GLY A 94 14.65 -21.86 0.24
CA GLY A 94 13.33 -21.90 -0.37
C GLY A 94 12.23 -22.36 0.59
N ASP A 95 12.46 -22.25 1.91
CA ASP A 95 11.56 -22.81 2.93
C ASP A 95 10.24 -22.04 2.98
N PRO A 96 9.12 -22.65 2.58
CA PRO A 96 7.82 -21.99 2.58
C PRO A 96 7.31 -21.67 4.00
N ALA A 97 7.87 -22.29 5.04
CA ALA A 97 7.51 -21.95 6.42
C ALA A 97 8.06 -20.57 6.80
N VAL A 98 9.28 -20.27 6.39
CA VAL A 98 9.90 -18.94 6.63
C VAL A 98 9.15 -17.86 5.86
N GLU A 99 8.76 -18.14 4.62
CA GLU A 99 7.96 -17.18 3.85
C GLU A 99 6.61 -16.89 4.52
N ARG A 100 5.90 -17.93 4.97
CA ARG A 100 4.64 -17.75 5.72
C ARG A 100 4.83 -16.91 6.99
N MET A 101 5.90 -17.16 7.76
CA MET A 101 6.22 -16.38 8.95
C MET A 101 6.45 -14.90 8.64
N ILE A 102 7.15 -14.59 7.54
CA ILE A 102 7.39 -13.21 7.10
C ILE A 102 6.06 -12.53 6.73
N ARG A 103 5.21 -13.22 5.96
CA ARG A 103 3.90 -12.70 5.56
C ARG A 103 2.97 -12.49 6.78
N GLU A 104 3.06 -13.36 7.76
CA GLU A 104 2.29 -13.23 9.01
C GLU A 104 2.75 -12.03 9.83
N ALA A 105 4.06 -11.89 10.07
CA ALA A 105 4.62 -10.74 10.77
C ALA A 105 4.30 -9.40 10.08
N PHE A 106 4.31 -9.39 8.75
CA PHE A 106 3.86 -8.22 7.99
C PHE A 106 2.38 -7.93 8.25
N ARG A 107 1.51 -8.95 8.20
CA ARG A 107 0.07 -8.79 8.43
C ARG A 107 -0.22 -8.27 9.84
N GLU A 108 0.43 -8.81 10.86
CA GLU A 108 0.31 -8.33 12.25
C GLU A 108 0.76 -6.87 12.37
N THR A 109 1.87 -6.50 11.73
CA THR A 109 2.34 -5.12 11.70
C THR A 109 1.30 -4.19 11.05
N MET A 110 0.69 -4.62 9.95
CA MET A 110 -0.33 -3.81 9.26
C MET A 110 -1.63 -3.67 10.07
N VAL A 111 -2.00 -4.67 10.87
CA VAL A 111 -3.12 -4.56 11.83
C VAL A 111 -2.84 -3.46 12.86
N ASP A 112 -1.64 -3.41 13.40
CA ASP A 112 -1.22 -2.37 14.34
C ASP A 112 -1.17 -0.97 13.70
N VAL A 113 -0.68 -0.88 12.47
CA VAL A 113 -0.68 0.37 11.70
C VAL A 113 -2.12 0.83 11.48
N GLU A 114 -2.99 -0.07 11.02
CA GLU A 114 -4.40 0.22 10.75
C GLU A 114 -5.13 0.72 12.00
N ALA A 115 -4.92 0.08 13.15
CA ALA A 115 -5.54 0.47 14.41
C ALA A 115 -5.18 1.90 14.85
N ARG A 116 -4.01 2.39 14.44
CA ARG A 116 -3.50 3.74 14.77
C ARG A 116 -3.75 4.78 13.68
N MET A 117 -4.42 4.40 12.59
CA MET A 117 -4.69 5.35 11.51
C MET A 117 -5.66 6.44 11.94
N GLU A 118 -5.23 7.67 11.73
CA GLU A 118 -5.99 8.86 12.11
C GLU A 118 -6.38 9.70 10.90
N THR A 119 -7.45 10.44 11.04
CA THR A 119 -7.86 11.47 10.10
C THR A 119 -7.96 12.81 10.77
N ARG A 120 -7.59 13.83 10.04
CA ARG A 120 -7.87 15.20 10.43
C ARG A 120 -9.34 15.52 10.13
N VAL A 121 -10.10 15.77 11.17
CA VAL A 121 -11.50 16.20 11.07
C VAL A 121 -11.56 17.67 11.41
N ARG A 122 -12.29 18.45 10.63
CA ARG A 122 -12.61 19.82 10.98
C ARG A 122 -13.86 19.78 11.86
N GLY A 123 -13.66 20.01 13.15
CA GLY A 123 -14.73 20.28 14.09
C GLY A 123 -15.01 21.78 14.17
N ALA A 124 -16.25 22.17 14.45
CA ALA A 124 -16.57 23.52 14.92
C ALA A 124 -16.66 23.50 16.44
N ASP A 125 -16.00 24.43 17.14
CA ASP A 125 -16.27 24.65 18.56
C ASP A 125 -17.58 25.42 18.78
N GLU A 126 -18.02 25.53 20.03
CA GLU A 126 -19.27 26.25 20.37
C GLU A 126 -19.24 27.74 19.97
N GLY A 127 -18.08 28.29 19.67
CA GLY A 127 -17.88 29.65 19.16
C GLY A 127 -17.81 29.76 17.65
N GLY A 128 -17.99 28.65 16.90
CA GLY A 128 -17.92 28.62 15.44
C GLY A 128 -16.50 28.63 14.86
N ASN A 129 -15.46 28.59 15.70
CA ASN A 129 -14.07 28.48 15.24
C ASN A 129 -13.80 27.04 14.78
N GLN A 130 -13.14 26.91 13.63
CA GLN A 130 -12.76 25.58 13.14
C GLN A 130 -11.58 25.02 13.95
N ARG A 131 -11.80 23.95 14.69
CA ARG A 131 -10.74 23.15 15.28
C ARG A 131 -10.42 21.99 14.37
N ASP A 132 -9.13 21.79 14.11
CA ASP A 132 -8.62 20.59 13.47
C ASP A 132 -8.35 19.54 14.56
N GLU A 133 -9.13 18.48 14.59
CA GLU A 133 -8.94 17.35 15.48
C GLU A 133 -8.52 16.11 14.71
N ASN A 134 -7.67 15.29 15.31
CA ASN A 134 -7.36 13.97 14.79
C ASN A 134 -8.40 12.98 15.31
N ARG A 135 -9.00 12.21 14.40
CA ARG A 135 -9.91 11.12 14.74
C ARG A 135 -9.31 9.80 14.27
N THR A 136 -9.18 8.85 15.17
CA THR A 136 -8.78 7.48 14.81
C THR A 136 -9.86 6.86 13.93
N THR A 137 -9.49 6.42 12.75
CA THR A 137 -10.40 5.76 11.80
C THR A 137 -10.33 4.24 11.90
N GLY A 138 -9.16 3.71 12.28
CA GLY A 138 -8.93 2.28 12.39
C GLY A 138 -9.19 1.50 11.12
N ASN A 139 -9.06 2.14 9.96
CA ASN A 139 -9.19 1.46 8.68
C ASN A 139 -8.28 2.07 7.61
N ILE A 140 -7.73 1.20 6.78
CA ILE A 140 -6.95 1.56 5.59
C ILE A 140 -7.30 0.62 4.44
N VAL A 141 -7.04 1.06 3.22
CA VAL A 141 -6.95 0.20 2.04
C VAL A 141 -5.50 0.13 1.65
N TYR A 142 -4.95 -1.06 1.56
CA TYR A 142 -3.60 -1.22 1.07
C TYR A 142 -3.47 -2.38 0.09
N ALA A 143 -2.56 -2.22 -0.85
CA ALA A 143 -2.12 -3.24 -1.77
C ALA A 143 -0.75 -3.75 -1.30
N ALA A 144 -0.65 -5.02 -0.97
CA ALA A 144 0.60 -5.64 -0.54
C ALA A 144 1.29 -6.32 -1.72
N PHE A 145 2.52 -5.92 -2.01
CA PHE A 145 3.36 -6.50 -3.05
C PHE A 145 4.60 -7.14 -2.43
N ALA A 146 4.92 -8.37 -2.81
CA ALA A 146 6.18 -9.00 -2.45
C ALA A 146 7.26 -8.63 -3.47
N ASP A 147 8.40 -8.13 -2.99
CA ASP A 147 9.56 -7.82 -3.82
C ASP A 147 10.72 -8.77 -3.44
N THR A 148 11.06 -9.66 -4.35
CA THR A 148 12.10 -10.67 -4.15
C THR A 148 13.46 -10.23 -4.70
N VAL A 149 13.53 -9.05 -5.32
CA VAL A 149 14.74 -8.56 -6.00
C VAL A 149 15.10 -7.16 -5.51
N SER A 150 16.39 -6.94 -5.21
CA SER A 150 16.85 -5.60 -4.84
C SER A 150 16.91 -4.68 -6.06
N ARG A 151 16.69 -3.38 -5.82
CA ARG A 151 16.83 -2.36 -6.86
C ARG A 151 18.23 -2.42 -7.48
N PRO A 152 18.39 -2.40 -8.82
CA PRO A 152 19.68 -2.35 -9.45
C PRO A 152 20.41 -1.06 -9.08
N ILE A 153 21.71 -1.15 -8.79
CA ILE A 153 22.57 0.01 -8.60
C ILE A 153 23.48 0.12 -9.82
N GLY A 154 23.44 1.27 -10.50
CA GLY A 154 24.35 1.56 -11.60
C GLY A 154 24.21 0.65 -12.83
N GLY A 155 23.00 0.14 -13.11
CA GLY A 155 22.76 -0.72 -14.28
C GLY A 155 23.21 -2.17 -14.13
N ILE A 156 23.76 -2.57 -13.00
CA ILE A 156 24.15 -3.95 -12.72
C ILE A 156 22.94 -4.67 -12.11
N PRO A 157 22.41 -5.72 -12.75
CA PRO A 157 21.34 -6.52 -12.16
C PRO A 157 21.89 -7.18 -10.88
N ARG A 158 21.35 -6.85 -9.74
CA ARG A 158 21.66 -7.59 -8.52
C ARG A 158 20.81 -8.85 -8.49
N SER A 159 21.48 -9.97 -8.63
CA SER A 159 20.90 -11.27 -8.36
C SER A 159 20.37 -11.32 -6.93
N ALA A 160 19.11 -11.75 -6.81
CA ALA A 160 18.45 -12.28 -5.64
C ALA A 160 19.09 -11.96 -4.28
N LEU A 161 18.55 -11.02 -3.57
CA LEU A 161 18.58 -10.87 -2.11
C LEU A 161 18.29 -9.41 -1.75
N PRO A 162 17.15 -8.93 -1.59
CA PRO A 162 16.39 -9.02 -0.37
C PRO A 162 14.90 -9.23 -0.61
N TYR A 163 14.30 -10.08 0.17
CA TYR A 163 12.86 -10.17 0.30
C TYR A 163 12.37 -8.91 1.04
N SER A 164 11.60 -8.09 0.40
CA SER A 164 10.91 -6.98 1.01
C SER A 164 9.44 -7.01 0.63
N LEU A 165 8.57 -6.78 1.61
CA LEU A 165 7.15 -6.59 1.36
C LEU A 165 6.91 -5.08 1.21
N LEU A 166 6.54 -4.67 0.01
CA LEU A 166 6.12 -3.32 -0.28
C LEU A 166 4.61 -3.24 -0.10
N SER A 167 4.13 -2.42 0.81
CA SER A 167 2.72 -2.11 0.87
C SER A 167 2.50 -0.67 0.43
N LEU A 168 1.69 -0.48 -0.60
CA LEU A 168 1.21 0.83 -0.95
C LEU A 168 -0.15 1.05 -0.28
N VAL A 169 -0.14 1.87 0.75
CA VAL A 169 -1.36 2.33 1.41
C VAL A 169 -1.99 3.41 0.54
N LEU A 170 -3.02 3.06 -0.20
CA LEU A 170 -3.63 3.97 -1.14
C LEU A 170 -4.55 4.97 -0.49
N LYS A 171 -5.23 4.63 0.58
CA LYS A 171 -6.11 5.59 1.25
C LYS A 171 -6.70 5.11 2.55
N ARG A 172 -6.94 6.05 3.41
CA ARG A 172 -7.91 6.00 4.47
C ARG A 172 -9.31 6.25 3.90
N ILE A 173 -10.25 5.39 4.21
CA ILE A 173 -11.67 5.60 3.86
C ILE A 173 -12.31 6.34 5.03
N GLU A 174 -12.87 7.51 4.75
CA GLU A 174 -13.77 8.17 5.69
C GLU A 174 -15.09 7.41 5.68
N ALA A 175 -15.46 6.86 6.84
CA ALA A 175 -16.76 6.23 7.05
C ALA A 175 -17.82 7.30 7.30
#